data_3360154e2eade0d1befeb8ae40f96394
#
_entry.id   3360154e2eade0d1befeb8ae40f96394
#
_cell.length_a   1.000
_cell.length_b   1.000
_cell.length_c   1.000
_cell.angle_alpha   90.00
_cell.angle_beta   90.00
_cell.angle_gamma   90.00
#
_symmetry.space_group_name_H-M   'P 1'
#
loop_
_entity.id
_entity.type
_entity.pdbx_description
1 polymer ?
#
loop_
_entity_poly.entity_id
_entity_poly.type
_entity_poly.pdbx_seq_one_letter_code
_entity_poly.pdbx_strand_id
1 'polypeptide(L)'
;MRLESNKWTAWLLAIVIAIVLPARALADAPKEIRMGYPGVGVGNRPAAAGNAVATMHLRGMLEDEFKKDGIAIRWSFLRGAGPAVNELYANNLLDFSLLGDLPSIVGRASGLHTRLLAGQSVRGNIYVSVPADSPVRSVADLRGKRVAVAKGTATHLAAGKILEQFGLTEKDVRLINMENNVATAAIVTGDIDAAFGGSNWLGLRDQGVSRVIFRTTGGDPKFTSNSTFIGNEEFIKRYPEITQRVVKTVLLAARWLAEQESKPEPVYQLWTRTGFTYASYKEDWTNESMKYKTSPLIDPYLYARYEFQITEAKRLGLIRQTFDFKEWVEPRFLEAALRELQLEKLWLPRDESGQPKG
;
A
#
# COMPACT_ATOMS: atom_id res chain seq x y z
N MET A 1 -87.53 -2.65 22.50
CA MET A 1 -86.59 -3.80 22.59
C MET A 1 -85.27 -3.39 21.93
N ARG A 2 -84.27 -3.09 22.77
CA ARG A 2 -82.95 -2.52 22.31
C ARG A 2 -81.99 -3.66 21.93
N LEU A 3 -81.45 -3.60 20.74
CA LEU A 3 -80.34 -4.46 20.32
C LEU A 3 -79.01 -3.76 20.64
N GLU A 4 -78.27 -4.31 21.60
CA GLU A 4 -76.88 -3.88 21.89
C GLU A 4 -75.94 -4.46 20.86
N SER A 5 -75.18 -3.58 20.19
CA SER A 5 -74.18 -3.94 19.23
C SER A 5 -72.82 -4.29 19.90
N ASN A 6 -72.33 -5.46 19.59
CA ASN A 6 -71.13 -6.08 20.11
C ASN A 6 -69.85 -5.33 19.61
N LYS A 7 -69.12 -4.63 20.50
CA LYS A 7 -67.91 -3.85 20.25
C LYS A 7 -66.60 -4.64 20.43
N TRP A 8 -66.59 -5.94 20.24
CA TRP A 8 -65.43 -6.77 20.57
C TRP A 8 -64.67 -7.38 19.40
N THR A 9 -64.91 -7.00 18.16
CA THR A 9 -64.24 -7.57 16.97
C THR A 9 -63.24 -6.64 16.26
N ALA A 10 -62.88 -5.47 16.84
CA ALA A 10 -62.01 -4.49 16.19
C ALA A 10 -60.54 -4.48 16.70
N TRP A 11 -60.13 -5.38 17.58
CA TRP A 11 -58.80 -5.35 18.22
C TRP A 11 -57.85 -6.49 17.82
N LEU A 12 -58.16 -7.30 16.81
CA LEU A 12 -57.31 -8.44 16.40
C LEU A 12 -56.63 -8.29 15.02
N LEU A 13 -56.64 -7.08 14.43
CA LEU A 13 -56.03 -6.83 13.10
C LEU A 13 -54.85 -5.85 13.10
N ALA A 14 -54.28 -5.54 14.30
CA ALA A 14 -53.22 -4.54 14.42
C ALA A 14 -51.83 -5.07 14.87
N ILE A 15 -51.61 -6.40 14.91
CA ILE A 15 -50.32 -6.95 15.35
C ILE A 15 -49.84 -8.04 14.38
N VAL A 16 -49.62 -7.70 13.11
CA VAL A 16 -48.85 -8.54 12.16
C VAL A 16 -48.10 -7.66 11.15
N ILE A 17 -47.69 -6.44 11.52
CA ILE A 17 -46.80 -5.64 10.71
C ILE A 17 -45.64 -5.16 11.61
N ALA A 18 -44.84 -6.07 12.07
CA ALA A 18 -43.52 -5.75 12.58
C ALA A 18 -42.74 -7.05 12.66
N ILE A 19 -41.73 -7.16 11.85
CA ILE A 19 -40.58 -8.06 11.75
C ILE A 19 -40.55 -8.74 10.38
N VAL A 20 -40.42 -7.92 9.34
CA VAL A 20 -39.69 -8.31 8.13
C VAL A 20 -38.56 -7.28 8.00
N LEU A 21 -37.61 -7.34 8.91
CA LEU A 21 -36.31 -6.68 8.81
C LEU A 21 -35.29 -7.69 8.27
N PRO A 22 -34.25 -7.23 7.61
CA PRO A 22 -33.82 -7.63 6.30
C PRO A 22 -32.95 -8.88 6.35
N ALA A 23 -33.55 -10.04 6.15
CA ALA A 23 -32.83 -11.27 5.77
C ALA A 23 -32.16 -11.14 4.36
N ARG A 24 -32.34 -9.99 3.72
CA ARG A 24 -31.84 -9.76 2.36
C ARG A 24 -30.36 -9.37 2.27
N ALA A 25 -29.74 -8.91 3.36
CA ALA A 25 -28.33 -8.48 3.36
C ALA A 25 -27.33 -9.64 3.46
N LEU A 26 -27.73 -10.78 4.02
CA LEU A 26 -26.82 -11.94 4.21
C LEU A 26 -26.82 -12.93 3.04
N ALA A 27 -27.84 -12.92 2.19
CA ALA A 27 -27.92 -13.85 1.05
C ALA A 27 -26.96 -13.49 -0.11
N ASP A 28 -26.38 -12.29 -0.12
CA ASP A 28 -25.51 -11.79 -1.19
C ASP A 28 -24.08 -11.42 -0.72
N ALA A 29 -23.70 -11.80 0.49
CA ALA A 29 -22.34 -11.56 0.99
C ALA A 29 -21.32 -12.44 0.25
N PRO A 30 -20.09 -11.94 -0.04
CA PRO A 30 -19.06 -12.75 -0.67
C PRO A 30 -18.64 -13.89 0.29
N LYS A 31 -18.31 -15.06 -0.26
CA LYS A 31 -17.78 -16.17 0.55
C LYS A 31 -16.34 -15.91 1.00
N GLU A 32 -15.60 -15.12 0.22
CA GLU A 32 -14.22 -14.74 0.50
C GLU A 32 -13.95 -13.29 0.08
N ILE A 33 -12.97 -12.66 0.73
CA ILE A 33 -12.35 -11.39 0.33
C ILE A 33 -10.91 -11.69 -0.09
N ARG A 34 -10.56 -11.35 -1.33
CA ARG A 34 -9.25 -11.63 -1.93
C ARG A 34 -8.35 -10.41 -1.81
N MET A 35 -7.30 -10.55 -0.99
CA MET A 35 -6.35 -9.50 -0.65
C MET A 35 -5.03 -9.70 -1.39
N GLY A 36 -4.55 -8.68 -2.10
CA GLY A 36 -3.26 -8.67 -2.77
C GLY A 36 -2.20 -7.88 -1.99
N TYR A 37 -0.98 -8.42 -1.91
CA TYR A 37 0.16 -7.72 -1.37
C TYR A 37 1.36 -7.80 -2.33
N PRO A 38 1.96 -6.63 -2.75
CA PRO A 38 3.00 -6.60 -3.77
C PRO A 38 4.37 -6.94 -3.17
N GLY A 39 4.67 -8.20 -3.00
CA GLY A 39 5.95 -8.67 -2.53
C GLY A 39 5.87 -9.71 -1.42
N VAL A 40 7.02 -10.29 -1.14
CA VAL A 40 7.25 -11.22 -0.04
C VAL A 40 8.43 -10.73 0.80
N GLY A 41 8.44 -11.07 2.07
CA GLY A 41 9.55 -10.79 2.97
C GLY A 41 10.73 -11.74 2.76
N VAL A 42 11.73 -11.63 3.60
CA VAL A 42 12.91 -12.49 3.58
C VAL A 42 12.50 -13.94 3.81
N GLY A 43 13.02 -14.84 2.97
CA GLY A 43 12.66 -16.27 3.05
C GLY A 43 11.21 -16.54 2.64
N ASN A 44 10.63 -15.73 1.76
CA ASN A 44 9.23 -15.82 1.28
C ASN A 44 8.17 -15.68 2.37
N ARG A 45 8.48 -15.00 3.47
CA ARG A 45 7.51 -14.69 4.53
C ARG A 45 6.41 -13.77 3.98
N PRO A 46 5.19 -13.83 4.55
CA PRO A 46 4.15 -12.88 4.22
C PRO A 46 4.58 -11.43 4.46
N ALA A 47 4.15 -10.53 3.56
CA ALA A 47 4.48 -9.10 3.52
C ALA A 47 5.98 -8.80 3.34
N ALA A 48 6.29 -7.62 2.80
CA ALA A 48 7.66 -7.25 2.44
C ALA A 48 8.14 -5.94 3.08
N ALA A 49 7.26 -5.19 3.75
CA ALA A 49 7.59 -3.88 4.30
C ALA A 49 6.65 -3.48 5.44
N GLY A 50 7.06 -2.49 6.22
CA GLY A 50 6.24 -1.90 7.27
C GLY A 50 5.24 -0.89 6.71
N ASN A 51 3.94 -1.18 6.86
CA ASN A 51 2.84 -0.30 6.49
C ASN A 51 1.55 -0.78 7.20
N ALA A 52 0.45 -0.03 7.05
CA ALA A 52 -0.81 -0.36 7.71
C ALA A 52 -1.41 -1.70 7.23
N VAL A 53 -1.34 -2.01 5.93
CA VAL A 53 -1.85 -3.29 5.39
C VAL A 53 -1.03 -4.49 5.88
N ALA A 54 0.31 -4.38 5.93
CA ALA A 54 1.15 -5.41 6.54
C ALA A 54 0.83 -5.60 8.02
N THR A 55 0.65 -4.49 8.76
CA THR A 55 0.27 -4.52 10.18
C THR A 55 -1.09 -5.18 10.36
N MET A 56 -2.08 -4.85 9.55
CA MET A 56 -3.40 -5.46 9.53
C MET A 56 -3.34 -6.98 9.36
N HIS A 57 -2.56 -7.45 8.38
CA HIS A 57 -2.33 -8.87 8.15
C HIS A 57 -1.62 -9.55 9.32
N LEU A 58 -0.47 -9.00 9.77
CA LEU A 58 0.34 -9.60 10.84
C LEU A 58 -0.41 -9.70 12.18
N ARG A 59 -1.46 -8.90 12.37
CA ARG A 59 -2.33 -8.92 13.54
C ARG A 59 -3.65 -9.68 13.34
N GLY A 60 -3.91 -10.22 12.14
CA GLY A 60 -5.13 -10.95 11.83
C GLY A 60 -6.41 -10.11 11.88
N MET A 61 -6.31 -8.80 11.64
CA MET A 61 -7.42 -7.87 11.91
C MET A 61 -8.59 -8.03 10.94
N LEU A 62 -8.36 -8.40 9.67
CA LEU A 62 -9.43 -8.69 8.73
C LEU A 62 -10.12 -10.01 9.04
N GLU A 63 -9.35 -11.02 9.38
CA GLU A 63 -9.84 -12.34 9.77
C GLU A 63 -10.78 -12.21 10.99
N ASP A 64 -10.36 -11.42 11.99
CA ASP A 64 -11.18 -11.17 13.20
C ASP A 64 -12.44 -10.38 12.86
N GLU A 65 -12.35 -9.36 11.99
CA GLU A 65 -13.49 -8.53 11.56
C GLU A 65 -14.60 -9.37 10.90
N PHE A 66 -14.22 -10.29 10.01
CA PHE A 66 -15.17 -11.06 9.20
C PHE A 66 -15.48 -12.46 9.72
N LYS A 67 -14.87 -12.85 10.83
CA LYS A 67 -15.06 -14.19 11.43
C LYS A 67 -16.52 -14.54 11.72
N LYS A 68 -17.29 -13.59 12.25
CA LYS A 68 -18.70 -13.80 12.61
C LYS A 68 -19.61 -13.96 11.40
N ASP A 69 -19.21 -13.39 10.26
CA ASP A 69 -19.96 -13.47 9.01
C ASP A 69 -19.62 -14.74 8.21
N GLY A 70 -18.61 -15.49 8.64
CA GLY A 70 -18.12 -16.66 7.91
C GLY A 70 -17.44 -16.32 6.58
N ILE A 71 -17.00 -15.07 6.39
CA ILE A 71 -16.31 -14.62 5.19
C ILE A 71 -14.81 -14.91 5.34
N ALA A 72 -14.26 -15.73 4.45
CA ALA A 72 -12.84 -16.05 4.45
C ALA A 72 -11.99 -14.89 3.93
N ILE A 73 -10.81 -14.67 4.52
CA ILE A 73 -9.81 -13.72 3.99
C ILE A 73 -8.69 -14.50 3.31
N ARG A 74 -8.54 -14.27 2.01
CA ARG A 74 -7.53 -14.95 1.19
C ARG A 74 -6.43 -13.97 0.79
N TRP A 75 -5.25 -14.11 1.39
CA TRP A 75 -4.09 -13.31 1.05
C TRP A 75 -3.24 -13.92 -0.07
N SER A 76 -2.82 -13.08 -1.01
CA SER A 76 -1.86 -13.39 -2.05
C SER A 76 -0.65 -12.47 -1.91
N PHE A 77 0.50 -13.04 -1.53
CA PHE A 77 1.79 -12.33 -1.45
C PHE A 77 2.57 -12.61 -2.75
N LEU A 78 2.78 -11.58 -3.57
CA LEU A 78 3.15 -11.73 -4.98
C LEU A 78 4.62 -11.39 -5.20
N ARG A 79 5.45 -12.37 -5.55
CA ARG A 79 6.89 -12.17 -5.85
C ARG A 79 7.09 -11.20 -7.01
N GLY A 80 6.29 -11.27 -8.07
CA GLY A 80 6.30 -10.30 -9.17
C GLY A 80 5.85 -8.88 -8.81
N ALA A 81 5.68 -8.61 -7.49
CA ALA A 81 5.33 -7.31 -6.92
C ALA A 81 4.11 -6.65 -7.59
N GLY A 82 4.18 -5.35 -7.85
CA GLY A 82 3.06 -4.57 -8.40
C GLY A 82 2.54 -5.05 -9.76
N PRO A 83 3.38 -5.38 -10.74
CA PRO A 83 2.91 -5.95 -12.00
C PRO A 83 2.06 -7.21 -11.82
N ALA A 84 2.46 -8.13 -10.95
CA ALA A 84 1.67 -9.33 -10.67
C ALA A 84 0.34 -9.04 -9.97
N VAL A 85 0.25 -7.98 -9.14
CA VAL A 85 -1.02 -7.49 -8.60
C VAL A 85 -1.94 -7.01 -9.72
N ASN A 86 -1.40 -6.26 -10.69
CA ASN A 86 -2.18 -5.78 -11.84
C ASN A 86 -2.70 -6.94 -12.71
N GLU A 87 -1.91 -8.00 -12.90
CA GLU A 87 -2.36 -9.20 -13.61
C GLU A 87 -3.56 -9.87 -12.92
N LEU A 88 -3.53 -9.96 -11.58
CA LEU A 88 -4.66 -10.51 -10.84
C LEU A 88 -5.91 -9.61 -10.92
N TYR A 89 -5.75 -8.27 -10.91
CA TYR A 89 -6.87 -7.37 -11.15
C TYR A 89 -7.44 -7.50 -12.57
N ALA A 90 -6.57 -7.58 -13.58
CA ALA A 90 -6.98 -7.76 -14.97
C ALA A 90 -7.80 -9.05 -15.19
N ASN A 91 -7.53 -10.09 -14.40
CA ASN A 91 -8.24 -11.36 -14.41
C ASN A 91 -9.37 -11.46 -13.37
N ASN A 92 -9.73 -10.35 -12.70
CA ASN A 92 -10.76 -10.29 -11.66
C ASN A 92 -10.53 -11.28 -10.50
N LEU A 93 -9.26 -11.47 -10.11
CA LEU A 93 -8.82 -12.41 -9.05
C LEU A 93 -8.47 -11.72 -7.74
N LEU A 94 -8.60 -10.39 -7.66
CA LEU A 94 -8.42 -9.60 -6.44
C LEU A 94 -9.59 -8.66 -6.21
N ASP A 95 -9.90 -8.43 -4.93
CA ASP A 95 -10.89 -7.47 -4.48
C ASP A 95 -10.22 -6.21 -3.95
N PHE A 96 -9.16 -6.35 -3.16
CA PHE A 96 -8.38 -5.24 -2.61
C PHE A 96 -6.88 -5.53 -2.63
N SER A 97 -6.07 -4.48 -2.65
CA SER A 97 -4.63 -4.60 -2.45
C SER A 97 -3.98 -3.35 -1.89
N LEU A 98 -2.83 -3.53 -1.24
CA LEU A 98 -1.80 -2.51 -1.19
C LEU A 98 -1.13 -2.44 -2.56
N LEU A 99 -0.85 -1.25 -3.08
CA LEU A 99 -0.08 -1.11 -4.32
C LEU A 99 0.77 0.16 -4.30
N GLY A 100 2.01 0.03 -4.80
CA GLY A 100 2.90 1.17 -4.99
C GLY A 100 2.41 2.13 -6.06
N ASP A 101 2.94 3.36 -6.07
CA ASP A 101 2.52 4.41 -6.99
C ASP A 101 2.64 4.01 -8.47
N LEU A 102 3.80 3.63 -8.97
CA LEU A 102 3.92 3.29 -10.40
C LEU A 102 3.01 2.14 -10.83
N PRO A 103 2.96 0.97 -10.17
CA PRO A 103 2.08 -0.10 -10.66
C PRO A 103 0.60 0.27 -10.57
N SER A 104 0.18 1.04 -9.57
CA SER A 104 -1.21 1.51 -9.48
C SER A 104 -1.56 2.50 -10.61
N ILE A 105 -0.61 3.40 -10.94
CA ILE A 105 -0.73 4.35 -12.06
C ILE A 105 -0.76 3.60 -13.40
N VAL A 106 0.14 2.62 -13.60
CA VAL A 106 0.17 1.79 -14.82
C VAL A 106 -1.13 1.02 -14.98
N GLY A 107 -1.62 0.40 -13.91
CA GLY A 107 -2.90 -0.31 -13.93
C GLY A 107 -4.06 0.60 -14.35
N ARG A 108 -4.20 1.76 -13.71
CA ARG A 108 -5.27 2.73 -14.04
C ARG A 108 -5.13 3.27 -15.46
N ALA A 109 -3.93 3.68 -15.87
CA ALA A 109 -3.65 4.18 -17.22
C ALA A 109 -3.88 3.14 -18.30
N SER A 110 -3.80 1.86 -17.99
CA SER A 110 -4.09 0.72 -18.87
C SER A 110 -5.56 0.29 -18.85
N GLY A 111 -6.43 0.98 -18.10
CA GLY A 111 -7.86 0.72 -18.07
C GLY A 111 -8.32 -0.28 -17.02
N LEU A 112 -7.50 -0.64 -16.04
CA LEU A 112 -7.97 -1.48 -14.93
C LEU A 112 -9.05 -0.74 -14.12
N HIS A 113 -10.16 -1.44 -13.87
CA HIS A 113 -11.30 -0.94 -13.11
C HIS A 113 -11.04 -1.00 -11.60
N THR A 114 -10.22 -0.07 -11.11
CA THR A 114 -9.87 0.04 -9.69
C THR A 114 -10.18 1.43 -9.15
N ARG A 115 -10.36 1.54 -7.83
CA ARG A 115 -10.51 2.81 -7.09
C ARG A 115 -9.47 2.91 -5.98
N LEU A 116 -8.95 4.11 -5.77
CA LEU A 116 -8.10 4.44 -4.64
C LEU A 116 -8.97 4.76 -3.43
N LEU A 117 -8.80 3.98 -2.35
CA LEU A 117 -9.67 4.02 -1.17
C LEU A 117 -9.02 4.70 0.04
N ALA A 118 -7.68 4.64 0.16
CA ALA A 118 -6.94 5.27 1.24
C ALA A 118 -5.45 5.41 0.90
N GLY A 119 -4.77 6.39 1.48
CA GLY A 119 -3.32 6.43 1.58
C GLY A 119 -2.79 5.27 2.43
N GLN A 120 -1.53 4.84 2.20
CA GLN A 120 -0.92 3.75 2.98
C GLN A 120 0.48 4.08 3.44
N SER A 121 1.32 4.58 2.56
CA SER A 121 2.67 5.00 2.89
C SER A 121 3.11 6.08 1.91
N VAL A 122 3.70 7.11 2.46
CA VAL A 122 4.40 8.14 1.69
C VAL A 122 5.86 8.14 2.10
N ARG A 123 6.73 8.70 1.25
CA ARG A 123 8.16 8.81 1.53
C ARG A 123 8.83 7.46 1.82
N GLY A 124 8.42 6.39 1.12
CA GLY A 124 9.10 5.10 1.19
C GLY A 124 10.54 5.25 0.70
N ASN A 125 11.52 4.92 1.56
CA ASN A 125 12.93 5.14 1.25
C ASN A 125 13.42 4.21 0.16
N ILE A 126 14.28 4.76 -0.71
CA ILE A 126 15.01 4.04 -1.75
C ILE A 126 16.48 4.03 -1.37
N TYR A 127 17.08 2.87 -1.56
CA TYR A 127 18.50 2.61 -1.33
C TYR A 127 19.15 2.11 -2.61
N VAL A 128 20.39 2.50 -2.85
CA VAL A 128 21.25 1.91 -3.89
C VAL A 128 22.36 1.16 -3.19
N SER A 129 22.44 -0.14 -3.44
CA SER A 129 23.43 -1.02 -2.84
C SER A 129 24.38 -1.59 -3.90
N VAL A 130 25.63 -1.81 -3.50
CA VAL A 130 26.70 -2.41 -4.32
C VAL A 130 27.39 -3.50 -3.50
N PRO A 131 28.12 -4.47 -4.11
CA PRO A 131 28.99 -5.40 -3.38
C PRO A 131 29.94 -4.65 -2.42
N ALA A 132 30.28 -5.25 -1.30
CA ALA A 132 31.07 -4.60 -0.25
C ALA A 132 32.44 -4.09 -0.75
N ASP A 133 33.09 -4.84 -1.63
CA ASP A 133 34.40 -4.54 -2.26
C ASP A 133 34.31 -3.75 -3.57
N SER A 134 33.11 -3.39 -4.01
CA SER A 134 32.86 -2.65 -5.26
C SER A 134 33.65 -1.34 -5.31
N PRO A 135 34.28 -0.98 -6.46
CA PRO A 135 34.89 0.34 -6.66
C PRO A 135 33.86 1.47 -6.84
N VAL A 136 32.58 1.16 -7.07
CA VAL A 136 31.49 2.12 -7.24
C VAL A 136 31.26 2.88 -5.93
N ARG A 137 31.33 4.21 -5.92
CA ARG A 137 31.18 5.04 -4.72
C ARG A 137 29.92 5.91 -4.73
N SER A 138 29.40 6.20 -5.90
CA SER A 138 28.23 7.07 -6.10
C SER A 138 27.32 6.53 -7.21
N VAL A 139 26.11 7.09 -7.32
CA VAL A 139 25.21 6.76 -8.44
C VAL A 139 25.79 7.18 -9.78
N ALA A 140 26.61 8.26 -9.84
CA ALA A 140 27.28 8.69 -11.07
C ALA A 140 28.23 7.61 -11.66
N ASP A 141 28.80 6.76 -10.81
CA ASP A 141 29.72 5.69 -11.22
C ASP A 141 28.98 4.48 -11.85
N LEU A 142 27.66 4.51 -11.92
CA LEU A 142 26.84 3.43 -12.47
C LEU A 142 26.82 3.39 -14.01
N ARG A 143 27.42 4.38 -14.70
CA ARG A 143 27.50 4.41 -16.17
C ARG A 143 28.12 3.12 -16.71
N GLY A 144 27.37 2.42 -17.60
CA GLY A 144 27.77 1.14 -18.19
C GLY A 144 27.70 -0.09 -17.25
N LYS A 145 27.33 0.09 -15.97
CA LYS A 145 27.26 -0.97 -14.96
C LYS A 145 25.98 -1.80 -15.09
N ARG A 146 26.01 -3.03 -14.59
CA ARG A 146 24.86 -3.94 -14.45
C ARG A 146 24.08 -3.51 -13.21
N VAL A 147 22.93 -2.89 -13.42
CA VAL A 147 22.11 -2.30 -12.36
C VAL A 147 20.76 -3.02 -12.30
N ALA A 148 20.47 -3.66 -11.17
CA ALA A 148 19.20 -4.33 -10.96
C ALA A 148 18.13 -3.38 -10.43
N VAL A 149 16.91 -3.52 -10.94
CA VAL A 149 15.70 -2.91 -10.42
C VAL A 149 14.50 -3.81 -10.74
N ALA A 150 13.53 -3.88 -9.83
CA ALA A 150 12.26 -4.55 -10.12
C ALA A 150 11.42 -3.63 -11.03
N LYS A 151 11.42 -3.89 -12.35
CA LYS A 151 10.72 -3.06 -13.34
C LYS A 151 9.21 -3.04 -13.09
N GLY A 152 8.59 -1.88 -13.36
CA GLY A 152 7.15 -1.68 -13.15
C GLY A 152 6.74 -1.46 -11.69
N THR A 153 7.70 -1.39 -10.75
CA THR A 153 7.42 -1.09 -9.33
C THR A 153 7.66 0.39 -9.01
N ALA A 154 7.23 0.84 -7.83
CA ALA A 154 7.52 2.18 -7.31
C ALA A 154 9.03 2.48 -7.28
N THR A 155 9.85 1.47 -6.95
CA THR A 155 11.32 1.58 -7.00
C THR A 155 11.85 1.87 -8.40
N HIS A 156 11.21 1.33 -9.45
CA HIS A 156 11.61 1.60 -10.84
C HIS A 156 11.42 3.08 -11.22
N LEU A 157 10.26 3.67 -10.89
CA LEU A 157 10.01 5.09 -11.13
C LEU A 157 10.99 5.98 -10.35
N ALA A 158 11.26 5.63 -9.10
CA ALA A 158 12.24 6.34 -8.28
C ALA A 158 13.67 6.21 -8.84
N ALA A 159 14.05 5.02 -9.31
CA ALA A 159 15.38 4.77 -9.90
C ALA A 159 15.63 5.64 -11.13
N GLY A 160 14.66 5.78 -12.04
CA GLY A 160 14.77 6.69 -13.20
C GLY A 160 15.08 8.12 -12.77
N LYS A 161 14.33 8.66 -11.82
CA LYS A 161 14.54 10.01 -11.28
C LYS A 161 15.88 10.18 -10.55
N ILE A 162 16.29 9.16 -9.78
CA ILE A 162 17.58 9.18 -9.07
C ILE A 162 18.74 9.14 -10.08
N LEU A 163 18.68 8.31 -11.12
CA LEU A 163 19.68 8.29 -12.16
C LEU A 163 19.83 9.67 -12.81
N GLU A 164 18.71 10.33 -13.16
CA GLU A 164 18.72 11.68 -13.76
C GLU A 164 19.34 12.74 -12.84
N GLN A 165 19.15 12.64 -11.51
CA GLN A 165 19.81 13.54 -10.55
C GLN A 165 21.34 13.49 -10.65
N PHE A 166 21.89 12.37 -11.08
CA PHE A 166 23.33 12.16 -11.25
C PHE A 166 23.79 12.22 -12.72
N GLY A 167 22.97 12.78 -13.62
CA GLY A 167 23.29 12.94 -15.03
C GLY A 167 23.31 11.63 -15.83
N LEU A 168 22.53 10.64 -15.37
CA LEU A 168 22.35 9.35 -16.01
C LEU A 168 20.88 9.14 -16.39
N THR A 169 20.66 8.25 -17.35
CA THR A 169 19.35 7.70 -17.70
C THR A 169 19.40 6.19 -17.64
N GLU A 170 18.27 5.51 -17.78
CA GLU A 170 18.26 4.04 -17.88
C GLU A 170 19.06 3.50 -19.07
N LYS A 171 19.29 4.31 -20.12
CA LYS A 171 20.11 3.95 -21.29
C LYS A 171 21.59 3.99 -20.99
N ASP A 172 22.02 4.73 -19.98
CA ASP A 172 23.42 4.86 -19.57
C ASP A 172 23.90 3.70 -18.70
N VAL A 173 22.98 2.84 -18.23
CA VAL A 173 23.28 1.66 -17.42
C VAL A 173 22.78 0.39 -18.12
N ARG A 174 23.32 -0.76 -17.74
CA ARG A 174 22.75 -2.06 -18.14
C ARG A 174 21.65 -2.44 -17.16
N LEU A 175 20.43 -1.92 -17.39
CA LEU A 175 19.31 -2.11 -16.48
C LEU A 175 18.73 -3.53 -16.57
N ILE A 176 18.84 -4.30 -15.48
CA ILE A 176 18.39 -5.67 -15.37
C ILE A 176 17.13 -5.73 -14.54
N ASN A 177 16.07 -6.37 -15.08
CA ASN A 177 14.85 -6.60 -14.31
C ASN A 177 15.06 -7.74 -13.32
N MET A 178 15.13 -7.42 -12.04
CA MET A 178 15.26 -8.40 -10.95
C MET A 178 14.36 -8.02 -9.77
N GLU A 179 13.70 -9.02 -9.21
CA GLU A 179 13.03 -8.90 -7.92
C GLU A 179 14.06 -8.74 -6.79
N ASN A 180 13.67 -8.08 -5.69
CA ASN A 180 14.58 -7.77 -4.59
C ASN A 180 15.32 -8.98 -4.02
N ASN A 181 14.64 -10.12 -3.84
CA ASN A 181 15.27 -11.34 -3.31
C ASN A 181 16.32 -11.92 -4.26
N VAL A 182 16.08 -11.84 -5.58
CA VAL A 182 17.03 -12.28 -6.62
C VAL A 182 18.21 -11.31 -6.68
N ALA A 183 17.95 -10.00 -6.67
CA ALA A 183 18.98 -8.97 -6.66
C ALA A 183 19.89 -9.08 -5.42
N THR A 184 19.32 -9.46 -4.26
CA THR A 184 20.08 -9.75 -3.04
C THR A 184 21.13 -10.84 -3.27
N ALA A 185 20.75 -11.97 -3.86
CA ALA A 185 21.70 -13.04 -4.19
C ALA A 185 22.73 -12.58 -5.24
N ALA A 186 22.28 -11.87 -6.27
CA ALA A 186 23.14 -11.40 -7.36
C ALA A 186 24.20 -10.34 -6.91
N ILE A 187 23.92 -9.54 -5.88
CA ILE A 187 24.92 -8.67 -5.23
C ILE A 187 26.01 -9.50 -4.52
N VAL A 188 25.59 -10.53 -3.79
CA VAL A 188 26.52 -11.41 -3.05
C VAL A 188 27.44 -12.17 -4.01
N THR A 189 26.92 -12.67 -5.14
CA THR A 189 27.70 -13.40 -6.15
C THR A 189 28.48 -12.51 -7.10
N GLY A 190 28.26 -11.18 -7.09
CA GLY A 190 28.88 -10.25 -8.04
C GLY A 190 28.33 -10.32 -9.46
N ASP A 191 27.14 -10.92 -9.66
CA ASP A 191 26.46 -11.01 -10.97
C ASP A 191 25.90 -9.65 -11.41
N ILE A 192 25.71 -8.72 -10.48
CA ILE A 192 25.33 -7.33 -10.73
C ILE A 192 26.27 -6.38 -9.98
N ASP A 193 26.41 -5.16 -10.50
CA ASP A 193 27.32 -4.14 -9.95
C ASP A 193 26.60 -3.25 -8.93
N ALA A 194 25.26 -3.09 -9.06
CA ALA A 194 24.43 -2.32 -8.14
C ALA A 194 22.97 -2.77 -8.21
N ALA A 195 22.19 -2.44 -7.18
CA ALA A 195 20.76 -2.64 -7.17
C ALA A 195 20.02 -1.51 -6.45
N PHE A 196 18.85 -1.12 -6.99
CA PHE A 196 17.89 -0.27 -6.33
C PHE A 196 16.91 -1.12 -5.52
N GLY A 197 16.51 -0.66 -4.34
CA GLY A 197 15.54 -1.36 -3.49
C GLY A 197 15.16 -0.57 -2.25
N GLY A 198 14.55 -1.24 -1.30
CA GLY A 198 14.13 -0.70 0.00
C GLY A 198 15.12 -1.04 1.13
N SER A 199 14.60 -1.07 2.35
CA SER A 199 15.37 -1.33 3.59
C SER A 199 15.97 -2.74 3.69
N ASN A 200 15.64 -3.66 2.76
CA ASN A 200 16.30 -4.96 2.65
C ASN A 200 17.84 -4.84 2.52
N TRP A 201 18.33 -3.77 1.90
CA TRP A 201 19.78 -3.53 1.73
C TRP A 201 20.50 -3.21 3.03
N LEU A 202 19.80 -2.69 4.05
CA LEU A 202 20.38 -2.41 5.36
C LEU A 202 20.83 -3.69 6.06
N GLY A 203 20.01 -4.75 6.00
CA GLY A 203 20.37 -6.04 6.60
C GLY A 203 21.60 -6.69 5.94
N LEU A 204 21.77 -6.56 4.61
CA LEU A 204 22.96 -7.06 3.91
C LEU A 204 24.20 -6.22 4.20
N ARG A 205 24.07 -4.91 4.29
CA ARG A 205 25.13 -4.01 4.74
C ARG A 205 25.62 -4.38 6.13
N ASP A 206 24.70 -4.63 7.07
CA ASP A 206 25.03 -4.99 8.46
C ASP A 206 25.74 -6.36 8.56
N GLN A 207 25.52 -7.23 7.58
CA GLN A 207 26.26 -8.50 7.43
C GLN A 207 27.63 -8.31 6.72
N GLY A 208 27.97 -7.11 6.28
CA GLY A 208 29.22 -6.82 5.59
C GLY A 208 29.31 -7.34 4.15
N VAL A 209 28.18 -7.80 3.56
CA VAL A 209 28.17 -8.36 2.19
C VAL A 209 27.82 -7.31 1.12
N SER A 210 27.29 -6.18 1.52
CA SER A 210 27.02 -5.07 0.61
C SER A 210 27.32 -3.71 1.26
N ARG A 211 27.31 -2.67 0.46
CA ARG A 211 27.48 -1.28 0.89
C ARG A 211 26.41 -0.40 0.23
N VAL A 212 25.74 0.42 1.03
CA VAL A 212 24.76 1.41 0.55
C VAL A 212 25.53 2.66 0.10
N ILE A 213 25.38 3.05 -1.17
CA ILE A 213 26.03 4.22 -1.77
C ILE A 213 25.11 5.42 -1.92
N PHE A 214 23.80 5.21 -1.82
CA PHE A 214 22.77 6.26 -1.88
C PHE A 214 21.55 5.86 -1.08
N ARG A 215 20.89 6.85 -0.48
CA ARG A 215 19.61 6.70 0.22
C ARG A 215 18.81 7.99 0.15
N THR A 216 17.49 7.87 0.15
CA THR A 216 16.57 9.02 0.13
C THR A 216 16.13 9.49 1.51
N THR A 217 16.58 8.84 2.59
CA THR A 217 16.20 9.18 3.97
C THR A 217 16.46 10.65 4.29
N GLY A 218 15.44 11.37 4.74
CA GLY A 218 15.52 12.80 5.05
C GLY A 218 15.66 13.74 3.84
N GLY A 219 15.70 13.18 2.60
CA GLY A 219 15.86 13.94 1.37
C GLY A 219 14.53 14.39 0.74
N ASP A 220 14.64 14.87 -0.52
CA ASP A 220 13.51 15.35 -1.32
C ASP A 220 12.50 14.22 -1.58
N PRO A 221 11.22 14.38 -1.22
CA PRO A 221 10.18 13.39 -1.42
C PRO A 221 9.98 12.95 -2.87
N LYS A 222 10.40 13.74 -3.86
CA LYS A 222 10.28 13.38 -5.28
C LYS A 222 11.03 12.10 -5.65
N PHE A 223 12.06 11.72 -4.91
CA PHE A 223 12.86 10.51 -5.12
C PHE A 223 12.38 9.29 -4.31
N THR A 224 11.38 9.46 -3.46
CA THR A 224 10.81 8.39 -2.65
C THR A 224 9.68 7.68 -3.36
N SER A 225 9.26 6.54 -2.84
CA SER A 225 8.08 5.80 -3.28
C SER A 225 6.87 6.11 -2.42
N ASN A 226 5.66 5.88 -2.98
CA ASN A 226 4.42 5.98 -2.25
C ASN A 226 3.58 4.72 -2.49
N SER A 227 2.61 4.47 -1.62
CA SER A 227 1.65 3.38 -1.80
C SER A 227 0.27 3.77 -1.29
N THR A 228 -0.74 3.13 -1.85
CA THR A 228 -2.14 3.34 -1.52
C THR A 228 -2.87 2.02 -1.39
N PHE A 229 -4.03 2.05 -0.77
CA PHE A 229 -4.98 0.97 -0.73
C PHE A 229 -5.99 1.14 -1.85
N ILE A 230 -6.08 0.14 -2.72
CA ILE A 230 -6.97 0.15 -3.86
C ILE A 230 -7.95 -1.03 -3.81
N GLY A 231 -9.11 -0.88 -4.45
CA GLY A 231 -10.13 -1.90 -4.56
C GLY A 231 -10.68 -2.05 -5.98
N ASN A 232 -11.19 -3.23 -6.30
CA ASN A 232 -11.88 -3.55 -7.55
C ASN A 232 -13.24 -2.82 -7.61
N GLU A 233 -13.52 -2.10 -8.69
CA GLU A 233 -14.76 -1.32 -8.84
C GLU A 233 -16.03 -2.17 -8.78
N GLU A 234 -16.01 -3.37 -9.35
CA GLU A 234 -17.18 -4.26 -9.34
C GLU A 234 -17.47 -4.76 -7.92
N PHE A 235 -16.42 -5.16 -7.19
CA PHE A 235 -16.56 -5.57 -5.80
C PHE A 235 -17.10 -4.42 -4.93
N ILE A 236 -16.54 -3.22 -5.07
CA ILE A 236 -16.96 -2.01 -4.34
C ILE A 236 -18.45 -1.70 -4.59
N LYS A 237 -18.89 -1.79 -5.86
CA LYS A 237 -20.29 -1.56 -6.24
C LYS A 237 -21.22 -2.63 -5.69
N ARG A 238 -20.79 -3.89 -5.74
CA ARG A 238 -21.62 -5.03 -5.34
C ARG A 238 -21.71 -5.17 -3.81
N TYR A 239 -20.62 -4.86 -3.09
CA TYR A 239 -20.50 -5.07 -1.65
C TYR A 239 -20.03 -3.81 -0.91
N PRO A 240 -20.78 -2.69 -0.96
CA PRO A 240 -20.34 -1.43 -0.35
C PRO A 240 -20.18 -1.51 1.17
N GLU A 241 -21.01 -2.27 1.87
CA GLU A 241 -20.92 -2.45 3.33
C GLU A 241 -19.68 -3.26 3.72
N ILE A 242 -19.34 -4.30 2.95
CA ILE A 242 -18.10 -5.07 3.15
C ILE A 242 -16.89 -4.17 2.85
N THR A 243 -16.94 -3.38 1.78
CA THR A 243 -15.90 -2.39 1.45
C THR A 243 -15.69 -1.39 2.58
N GLN A 244 -16.77 -0.87 3.18
CA GLN A 244 -16.70 0.03 4.34
C GLN A 244 -15.97 -0.60 5.51
N ARG A 245 -16.27 -1.85 5.84
CA ARG A 245 -15.64 -2.60 6.92
C ARG A 245 -14.17 -2.90 6.65
N VAL A 246 -13.81 -3.24 5.41
CA VAL A 246 -12.41 -3.42 4.99
C VAL A 246 -11.61 -2.12 5.15
N VAL A 247 -12.12 -1.00 4.64
CA VAL A 247 -11.46 0.31 4.77
C VAL A 247 -11.36 0.72 6.24
N LYS A 248 -12.39 0.49 7.03
CA LYS A 248 -12.35 0.73 8.48
C LYS A 248 -11.26 -0.08 9.18
N THR A 249 -11.07 -1.35 8.81
CA THR A 249 -10.01 -2.20 9.37
C THR A 249 -8.62 -1.70 8.97
N VAL A 250 -8.44 -1.24 7.73
CA VAL A 250 -7.19 -0.55 7.31
C VAL A 250 -6.93 0.69 8.14
N LEU A 251 -7.97 1.51 8.39
CA LEU A 251 -7.87 2.71 9.23
C LEU A 251 -7.50 2.37 10.68
N LEU A 252 -8.05 1.31 11.26
CA LEU A 252 -7.70 0.84 12.60
C LEU A 252 -6.23 0.38 12.68
N ALA A 253 -5.69 -0.24 11.63
CA ALA A 253 -4.28 -0.57 11.57
C ALA A 253 -3.39 0.68 11.48
N ALA A 254 -3.77 1.67 10.68
CA ALA A 254 -3.08 2.96 10.60
C ALA A 254 -3.15 3.73 11.93
N ARG A 255 -4.30 3.69 12.63
CA ARG A 255 -4.47 4.25 13.96
C ARG A 255 -3.49 3.62 14.96
N TRP A 256 -3.42 2.30 14.99
CA TRP A 256 -2.48 1.61 15.89
C TRP A 256 -1.03 2.04 15.65
N LEU A 257 -0.63 2.22 14.37
CA LEU A 257 0.70 2.74 14.03
C LEU A 257 0.90 4.17 14.53
N ALA A 258 -0.08 5.05 14.33
CA ALA A 258 -0.03 6.44 14.79
C ALA A 258 0.06 6.54 16.32
N GLU A 259 -0.59 5.66 17.07
CA GLU A 259 -0.53 5.57 18.53
C GLU A 259 0.86 5.15 19.03
N GLN A 260 1.70 4.52 18.19
CA GLN A 260 3.07 4.14 18.54
C GLN A 260 4.11 5.22 18.15
N GLU A 261 3.69 6.42 17.77
CA GLU A 261 4.58 7.52 17.33
C GLU A 261 5.75 7.76 18.29
N SER A 262 5.49 7.83 19.58
CA SER A 262 6.50 8.12 20.61
C SER A 262 7.29 6.89 21.08
N LYS A 263 6.79 5.68 20.80
CA LYS A 263 7.39 4.40 21.23
C LYS A 263 7.20 3.35 20.13
N PRO A 264 7.98 3.43 19.04
CA PRO A 264 7.76 2.59 17.86
C PRO A 264 8.28 1.15 18.00
N GLU A 265 8.93 0.80 19.10
CA GLU A 265 9.53 -0.53 19.32
C GLU A 265 8.54 -1.68 19.10
N PRO A 266 7.30 -1.65 19.60
CA PRO A 266 6.31 -2.72 19.35
C PRO A 266 6.00 -2.90 17.85
N VAL A 267 6.06 -1.81 17.07
CA VAL A 267 5.84 -1.85 15.63
C VAL A 267 6.99 -2.56 14.94
N TYR A 268 8.23 -2.13 15.21
CA TYR A 268 9.41 -2.77 14.63
C TYR A 268 9.50 -4.24 15.00
N GLN A 269 9.20 -4.59 16.27
CA GLN A 269 9.16 -5.98 16.72
C GLN A 269 8.10 -6.80 15.96
N LEU A 270 6.90 -6.27 15.75
CA LEU A 270 5.85 -6.92 14.94
C LEU A 270 6.34 -7.16 13.51
N TRP A 271 6.93 -6.13 12.90
CA TRP A 271 7.38 -6.18 11.51
C TRP A 271 8.57 -7.11 11.27
N THR A 272 9.37 -7.48 12.30
CA THR A 272 10.43 -8.50 12.12
C THR A 272 9.87 -9.84 11.66
N ARG A 273 8.58 -10.11 11.84
CA ARG A 273 7.91 -11.31 11.32
C ARG A 273 7.96 -11.41 9.79
N THR A 274 8.22 -10.30 9.08
CA THR A 274 8.46 -10.27 7.62
C THR A 274 9.89 -10.76 7.25
N GLY A 275 10.76 -10.97 8.24
CA GLY A 275 12.14 -11.42 8.07
C GLY A 275 13.18 -10.31 7.94
N PHE A 276 12.78 -9.03 7.88
CA PHE A 276 13.70 -7.91 8.04
C PHE A 276 14.10 -7.74 9.51
N THR A 277 15.33 -7.23 9.75
CA THR A 277 15.82 -7.08 11.11
C THR A 277 15.18 -5.88 11.82
N TYR A 278 15.14 -5.93 13.14
CA TYR A 278 14.73 -4.80 13.97
C TYR A 278 15.60 -3.56 13.67
N ALA A 279 16.92 -3.74 13.52
CA ALA A 279 17.85 -2.67 13.22
C ALA A 279 17.53 -1.99 11.87
N SER A 280 17.22 -2.79 10.84
CA SER A 280 16.84 -2.25 9.53
C SER A 280 15.58 -1.38 9.63
N TYR A 281 14.56 -1.81 10.36
CA TYR A 281 13.37 -0.99 10.56
C TYR A 281 13.66 0.26 11.36
N LYS A 282 14.40 0.16 12.46
CA LYS A 282 14.77 1.31 13.30
C LYS A 282 15.53 2.37 12.48
N GLU A 283 16.47 1.96 11.62
CA GLU A 283 17.23 2.88 10.78
C GLU A 283 16.37 3.50 9.67
N ASP A 284 15.58 2.69 8.95
CA ASP A 284 14.73 3.14 7.85
C ASP A 284 13.66 4.16 8.31
N TRP A 285 13.26 4.08 9.59
CA TRP A 285 12.27 4.96 10.20
C TRP A 285 12.88 6.04 11.09
N THR A 286 14.20 6.17 11.14
CA THR A 286 14.85 7.24 11.92
C THR A 286 14.46 8.62 11.40
N ASN A 287 13.99 9.48 12.29
CA ASN A 287 13.49 10.84 12.00
C ASN A 287 12.25 10.87 11.07
N GLU A 288 11.56 9.76 10.90
CA GLU A 288 10.30 9.70 10.17
C GLU A 288 9.13 9.58 11.16
N SER A 289 8.08 10.38 10.96
CA SER A 289 6.85 10.25 11.73
C SER A 289 6.08 8.99 11.31
N MET A 290 5.89 8.06 12.25
CA MET A 290 5.06 6.87 12.03
C MET A 290 3.65 7.28 11.62
N LYS A 291 3.07 8.24 12.31
CA LYS A 291 1.73 8.78 12.09
C LYS A 291 1.55 9.36 10.68
N TYR A 292 2.48 10.24 10.25
CA TYR A 292 2.33 10.91 8.95
C TYR A 292 2.81 10.07 7.78
N LYS A 293 3.84 9.26 7.96
CA LYS A 293 4.34 8.36 6.91
C LYS A 293 3.32 7.26 6.57
N THR A 294 2.52 6.81 7.55
CA THR A 294 1.45 5.82 7.35
C THR A 294 0.04 6.42 7.35
N SER A 295 -0.09 7.74 7.13
CA SER A 295 -1.37 8.42 7.11
C SER A 295 -2.31 7.82 6.05
N PRO A 296 -3.56 7.47 6.41
CA PRO A 296 -4.54 6.97 5.46
C PRO A 296 -5.21 8.10 4.66
N LEU A 297 -4.96 9.38 5.01
CA LEU A 297 -5.65 10.49 4.41
C LEU A 297 -5.38 10.62 2.91
N ILE A 298 -6.42 10.98 2.19
CA ILE A 298 -6.38 11.43 0.80
C ILE A 298 -6.38 12.96 0.84
N ASP A 299 -5.25 13.52 1.25
CA ASP A 299 -5.05 14.95 1.50
C ASP A 299 -4.34 15.64 0.30
N PRO A 300 -4.23 16.98 0.28
CA PRO A 300 -3.54 17.70 -0.79
C PRO A 300 -2.12 17.19 -1.07
N TYR A 301 -1.40 16.70 -0.04
CA TYR A 301 -0.09 16.10 -0.23
C TYR A 301 -0.15 14.84 -1.10
N LEU A 302 -1.07 13.91 -0.79
CA LEU A 302 -1.22 12.69 -1.58
C LEU A 302 -1.61 13.01 -3.03
N TYR A 303 -2.52 13.99 -3.23
CA TYR A 303 -2.88 14.47 -4.57
C TYR A 303 -1.65 14.97 -5.33
N ALA A 304 -0.90 15.90 -4.77
CA ALA A 304 0.29 16.47 -5.39
C ALA A 304 1.35 15.39 -5.71
N ARG A 305 1.53 14.41 -4.80
CA ARG A 305 2.47 13.30 -5.02
C ARG A 305 2.06 12.42 -6.20
N TYR A 306 0.79 12.04 -6.31
CA TYR A 306 0.31 11.19 -7.39
C TYR A 306 0.26 11.92 -8.73
N GLU A 307 -0.19 13.16 -8.78
CA GLU A 307 -0.16 13.99 -10.00
C GLU A 307 1.29 14.14 -10.53
N PHE A 308 2.24 14.40 -9.64
CA PHE A 308 3.66 14.41 -9.99
C PHE A 308 4.13 13.04 -10.52
N GLN A 309 3.79 11.92 -9.86
CA GLN A 309 4.20 10.58 -10.30
C GLN A 309 3.56 10.18 -11.64
N ILE A 310 2.31 10.56 -11.91
CA ILE A 310 1.63 10.35 -13.21
C ILE A 310 2.39 11.09 -14.31
N THR A 311 2.74 12.35 -14.07
CA THR A 311 3.52 13.18 -15.00
C THR A 311 4.89 12.57 -15.28
N GLU A 312 5.61 12.16 -14.25
CA GLU A 312 6.93 11.53 -14.38
C GLU A 312 6.86 10.17 -15.08
N ALA A 313 5.86 9.33 -14.75
CA ALA A 313 5.66 8.05 -15.41
C ALA A 313 5.40 8.23 -16.93
N LYS A 314 4.65 9.27 -17.30
CA LYS A 314 4.46 9.64 -18.72
C LYS A 314 5.75 10.14 -19.36
N ARG A 315 6.47 11.05 -18.70
CA ARG A 315 7.73 11.63 -19.18
C ARG A 315 8.80 10.55 -19.42
N LEU A 316 8.90 9.59 -18.51
CA LEU A 316 9.83 8.46 -18.59
C LEU A 316 9.35 7.33 -19.53
N GLY A 317 8.17 7.48 -20.18
CA GLY A 317 7.64 6.47 -21.10
C GLY A 317 7.10 5.20 -20.42
N LEU A 318 6.85 5.23 -19.12
CA LEU A 318 6.34 4.09 -18.34
C LEU A 318 4.83 3.89 -18.48
N ILE A 319 4.11 4.93 -18.91
CA ILE A 319 2.70 4.88 -19.30
C ILE A 319 2.48 5.56 -20.66
N ARG A 320 1.47 5.11 -21.40
CA ARG A 320 1.14 5.67 -22.72
C ARG A 320 0.27 6.92 -22.64
N GLN A 321 -0.58 7.03 -21.64
CA GLN A 321 -1.52 8.14 -21.43
C GLN A 321 -1.63 8.46 -19.94
N THR A 322 -1.93 9.72 -19.62
CA THR A 322 -2.26 10.19 -18.29
C THR A 322 -3.76 10.03 -18.03
N PHE A 323 -4.17 10.19 -16.79
CA PHE A 323 -5.57 10.22 -16.36
C PHE A 323 -5.73 11.25 -15.24
N ASP A 324 -6.95 11.70 -14.99
CA ASP A 324 -7.25 12.57 -13.86
C ASP A 324 -7.23 11.73 -12.55
N PHE A 325 -6.33 12.10 -11.67
CA PHE A 325 -6.19 11.41 -10.37
C PHE A 325 -7.48 11.52 -9.53
N LYS A 326 -8.19 12.66 -9.61
CA LYS A 326 -9.44 12.89 -8.86
C LYS A 326 -10.55 11.92 -9.23
N GLU A 327 -10.65 11.56 -10.52
CA GLU A 327 -11.63 10.59 -11.00
C GLU A 327 -11.37 9.16 -10.53
N TRP A 328 -10.13 8.86 -10.11
CA TRP A 328 -9.75 7.54 -9.60
C TRP A 328 -10.01 7.37 -8.11
N VAL A 329 -10.05 8.47 -7.35
CA VAL A 329 -10.22 8.46 -5.91
C VAL A 329 -11.68 8.15 -5.52
N GLU A 330 -11.86 7.32 -4.48
CA GLU A 330 -13.17 7.01 -3.88
C GLU A 330 -13.11 7.26 -2.36
N PRO A 331 -13.25 8.51 -1.89
CA PRO A 331 -12.95 8.90 -0.51
C PRO A 331 -14.06 8.55 0.48
N ARG A 332 -15.30 8.30 0.03
CA ARG A 332 -16.49 8.17 0.89
C ARG A 332 -16.33 7.13 2.00
N PHE A 333 -15.65 6.00 1.72
CA PHE A 333 -15.45 4.93 2.70
C PHE A 333 -14.47 5.33 3.80
N LEU A 334 -13.37 5.99 3.43
CA LEU A 334 -12.42 6.53 4.38
C LEU A 334 -13.04 7.62 5.26
N GLU A 335 -13.77 8.56 4.66
CA GLU A 335 -14.46 9.63 5.38
C GLU A 335 -15.52 9.07 6.34
N ALA A 336 -16.31 8.08 5.90
CA ALA A 336 -17.26 7.42 6.78
C ALA A 336 -16.55 6.70 7.93
N ALA A 337 -15.46 5.96 7.68
CA ALA A 337 -14.70 5.26 8.71
C ALA A 337 -14.06 6.25 9.72
N LEU A 338 -13.55 7.39 9.27
CA LEU A 338 -13.01 8.44 10.15
C LEU A 338 -14.10 8.95 11.11
N ARG A 339 -15.30 9.25 10.58
CA ARG A 339 -16.45 9.70 11.41
C ARG A 339 -16.92 8.61 12.39
N GLU A 340 -17.11 7.38 11.91
CA GLU A 340 -17.56 6.25 12.75
C GLU A 340 -16.62 5.99 13.93
N LEU A 341 -15.32 6.16 13.72
CA LEU A 341 -14.29 5.92 14.73
C LEU A 341 -13.88 7.18 15.50
N GLN A 342 -14.47 8.35 15.19
CA GLN A 342 -14.13 9.65 15.77
C GLN A 342 -12.64 10.00 15.64
N LEU A 343 -12.07 9.72 14.44
CA LEU A 343 -10.64 9.87 14.14
C LEU A 343 -10.33 11.06 13.22
N GLU A 344 -11.30 11.95 12.93
CA GLU A 344 -11.15 13.08 12.01
C GLU A 344 -10.02 14.04 12.42
N LYS A 345 -9.69 14.06 13.72
CA LYS A 345 -8.63 14.92 14.29
C LYS A 345 -7.32 14.18 14.56
N LEU A 346 -7.28 12.87 14.35
CA LEU A 346 -6.05 12.11 14.60
C LEU A 346 -4.94 12.49 13.61
N TRP A 347 -5.26 12.56 12.32
CA TRP A 347 -4.34 13.05 11.30
C TRP A 347 -4.79 14.42 10.83
N LEU A 348 -3.90 15.41 10.89
CA LEU A 348 -4.13 16.69 10.24
C LEU A 348 -3.85 16.56 8.75
N PRO A 349 -4.74 17.07 7.86
CA PRO A 349 -4.43 17.12 6.43
C PRO A 349 -3.12 17.88 6.19
N ARG A 350 -2.30 17.38 5.27
CA ARG A 350 -1.07 18.04 4.86
C ARG A 350 -1.33 18.94 3.66
N ASP A 351 -0.58 20.03 3.55
CA ASP A 351 -0.53 20.79 2.31
C ASP A 351 0.26 20.05 1.24
N GLU A 352 0.36 20.60 0.02
CA GLU A 352 1.08 20.00 -1.10
C GLU A 352 2.57 19.78 -0.83
N SER A 353 3.17 20.54 0.10
CA SER A 353 4.57 20.37 0.54
C SER A 353 4.74 19.27 1.60
N GLY A 354 3.63 18.76 2.15
CA GLY A 354 3.61 17.73 3.19
C GLY A 354 3.62 18.26 4.62
N GLN A 355 3.43 19.56 4.81
CA GLN A 355 3.31 20.16 6.15
C GLN A 355 1.89 19.99 6.67
N PRO A 356 1.70 19.53 7.92
CA PRO A 356 0.37 19.48 8.54
C PRO A 356 -0.28 20.86 8.57
N LYS A 357 -1.53 20.96 8.10
CA LYS A 357 -2.37 22.15 8.27
C LYS A 357 -3.09 22.03 9.61
N GLY A 358 -2.63 22.79 10.61
CA GLY A 358 -3.26 22.94 11.91
C GLY A 358 -4.16 24.14 11.96
#